data_c17d8278c2daa5bd48f5aca2530131bd
#
_entry.id   c17d8278c2daa5bd48f5aca2530131bd
#
_cell.length_a   1.000
_cell.length_b   1.000
_cell.length_c   1.000
_cell.angle_alpha   90.00
_cell.angle_beta   90.00
_cell.angle_gamma   90.00
#
_symmetry.space_group_name_H-M   'P 1'
#
loop_
_entity.id
_entity.type
_entity.pdbx_description
1 polymer ?
#
loop_
_entity_poly.entity_id
_entity_poly.type
_entity_poly.pdbx_seq_one_letter_code
_entity_poly.pdbx_strand_id
1 'polypeptide(L)'
;MNIKDTFFWGGSIAAHQCEGSWDSDNKGPAIMDFVTKGSYETPRVITDKIEEKLDYPSHNGIDFYNRYKEDIALFKEMGFSALRISIDWSRIFPNGDDENPNELGIKYYEGLIDTLIENNIEPIVTLYHFELPMNLVHKYGSWNNRKLIDLYLKYSETVIRRFDDKVKYWVTFNEMNHIDPQTEHSDIFTYMIAGIKYSEIENKVQTLANVGYNMTLAGVKVAKLAREINTNNKVGCVFGLNPIYPYNCNPSNVLNAFLDNDRDYYQIDAMCNGKFPQYKLKEYEKNNITIEVTDEDKKAFKEGKLDFIGLNYYFSSVSTPKENLSGDKSLFGGIQNPYLEQSKWGWAIDPIGLRFTLNYIYRKYQLPILITENGLGAYDKIEEDGTINDDYRIEYLGKHLSQMKSAIEEDNVECFGYLMWGPIDLVSATTGQMSKRYGFIYVDLDDEGKGSFKRYKKKSFDWYKEVIKSNGEVLDFSTDIVVG
;
A
#
# COMPACT_ATOMS: atom_id res chain seq x y z
N MET A 1 10.30 -19.73 -17.04
CA MET A 1 11.44 -19.07 -16.31
C MET A 1 11.22 -19.45 -14.85
N ASN A 2 12.18 -19.98 -14.12
CA ASN A 2 11.97 -20.30 -12.70
C ASN A 2 12.13 -19.05 -11.83
N ILE A 3 11.60 -19.09 -10.61
CA ILE A 3 11.85 -18.04 -9.62
C ILE A 3 13.35 -17.95 -9.38
N LYS A 4 13.91 -16.74 -9.55
CA LYS A 4 15.37 -16.52 -9.44
C LYS A 4 15.82 -16.61 -7.97
N ASP A 5 17.05 -17.02 -7.72
CA ASP A 5 17.65 -17.00 -6.36
C ASP A 5 17.72 -15.57 -5.75
N THR A 6 17.63 -14.54 -6.59
CA THR A 6 17.60 -13.13 -6.18
C THR A 6 16.18 -12.60 -5.95
N PHE A 7 15.17 -13.47 -5.92
CA PHE A 7 13.79 -13.08 -5.67
C PHE A 7 13.61 -12.62 -4.22
N PHE A 8 12.92 -11.48 -4.05
CA PHE A 8 12.65 -10.97 -2.72
C PHE A 8 11.44 -11.66 -2.09
N TRP A 9 11.69 -12.38 -1.01
CA TRP A 9 10.68 -12.91 -0.12
C TRP A 9 10.61 -12.07 1.15
N GLY A 10 9.43 -11.61 1.54
CA GLY A 10 9.34 -10.79 2.74
C GLY A 10 7.94 -10.30 3.06
N GLY A 11 7.88 -9.10 3.60
CA GLY A 11 6.64 -8.46 3.98
C GLY A 11 6.65 -6.94 3.80
N SER A 12 5.50 -6.33 4.04
CA SER A 12 5.28 -4.89 3.98
C SER A 12 4.55 -4.40 5.22
N ILE A 13 4.98 -3.26 5.74
CA ILE A 13 4.32 -2.53 6.84
C ILE A 13 4.22 -1.05 6.52
N ALA A 14 3.26 -0.35 7.14
CA ALA A 14 3.11 1.10 7.06
C ALA A 14 3.30 1.76 8.43
N ALA A 15 4.00 2.89 8.46
CA ALA A 15 4.36 3.59 9.69
C ALA A 15 3.14 3.90 10.56
N HIS A 16 2.09 4.52 10.01
CA HIS A 16 0.89 4.90 10.75
C HIS A 16 0.11 3.74 11.34
N GLN A 17 0.33 2.49 10.87
CA GLN A 17 -0.36 1.30 11.37
C GLN A 17 0.45 0.53 12.42
N CYS A 18 1.77 0.68 12.43
CA CYS A 18 2.62 -0.13 13.28
C CYS A 18 3.47 0.65 14.28
N GLU A 19 3.99 1.85 13.94
CA GLU A 19 4.98 2.53 14.77
C GLU A 19 4.46 2.89 16.16
N GLY A 20 3.35 3.61 16.25
CA GLY A 20 2.96 4.29 17.48
C GLY A 20 3.89 5.47 17.80
N SER A 21 4.04 5.81 19.09
CA SER A 21 4.91 6.93 19.51
C SER A 21 4.66 8.21 18.70
N TRP A 22 3.39 8.51 18.48
CA TRP A 22 2.90 9.51 17.52
C TRP A 22 3.33 10.95 17.84
N ASP A 23 3.67 11.26 19.10
CA ASP A 23 4.11 12.54 19.61
C ASP A 23 5.55 12.52 20.16
N SER A 24 6.28 11.42 19.94
CA SER A 24 7.65 11.25 20.46
C SER A 24 8.69 11.83 19.51
N ASP A 25 9.83 12.22 20.08
CA ASP A 25 11.02 12.69 19.33
C ASP A 25 10.71 13.84 18.35
N ASN A 26 9.86 14.78 18.79
CA ASN A 26 9.43 15.94 18.01
C ASN A 26 8.67 15.61 16.72
N LYS A 27 8.08 14.42 16.60
CA LYS A 27 7.17 14.12 15.50
C LYS A 27 5.99 15.12 15.50
N GLY A 28 5.67 15.67 14.34
CA GLY A 28 4.43 16.42 14.15
C GLY A 28 3.23 15.48 13.89
N PRO A 29 2.01 15.99 14.07
CA PRO A 29 0.83 15.20 13.77
C PRO A 29 0.65 15.00 12.27
N ALA A 30 0.41 13.75 11.86
CA ALA A 30 0.01 13.37 10.51
C ALA A 30 -1.52 13.21 10.42
N ILE A 31 -2.06 13.19 9.21
CA ILE A 31 -3.51 13.06 8.98
C ILE A 31 -4.11 11.83 9.68
N MET A 32 -3.42 10.70 9.69
CA MET A 32 -3.93 9.47 10.31
C MET A 32 -3.97 9.53 11.85
N ASP A 33 -3.27 10.47 12.48
CA ASP A 33 -3.34 10.70 13.93
C ASP A 33 -4.67 11.33 14.36
N PHE A 34 -5.48 11.83 13.41
CA PHE A 34 -6.82 12.40 13.64
C PHE A 34 -7.96 11.44 13.29
N VAL A 35 -7.65 10.18 13.02
CA VAL A 35 -8.65 9.18 12.59
C VAL A 35 -8.92 8.20 13.72
N THR A 36 -10.15 8.23 14.25
CA THR A 36 -10.56 7.38 15.38
C THR A 36 -10.66 5.92 14.99
N LYS A 37 -10.73 5.05 16.00
CA LYS A 37 -11.16 3.66 15.81
C LYS A 37 -12.57 3.61 15.22
N GLY A 38 -12.81 2.65 14.35
CA GLY A 38 -14.11 2.24 13.85
C GLY A 38 -14.27 0.72 14.00
N SER A 39 -15.12 0.13 13.17
CA SER A 39 -15.32 -1.30 13.04
C SER A 39 -15.77 -1.65 11.62
N TYR A 40 -16.03 -2.93 11.36
CA TYR A 40 -16.67 -3.34 10.11
C TYR A 40 -18.04 -2.68 9.89
N GLU A 41 -18.81 -2.48 10.98
CA GLU A 41 -20.17 -1.92 10.95
C GLU A 41 -20.18 -0.39 11.15
N THR A 42 -19.19 0.15 11.85
CA THR A 42 -19.13 1.57 12.22
C THR A 42 -17.92 2.22 11.56
N PRO A 43 -18.11 3.16 10.62
CA PRO A 43 -17.00 3.86 9.98
C PRO A 43 -16.12 4.59 11.01
N ARG A 44 -14.82 4.71 10.69
CA ARG A 44 -13.89 5.59 11.40
C ARG A 44 -14.34 7.05 11.25
N VAL A 45 -14.06 7.87 12.25
CA VAL A 45 -14.38 9.31 12.26
C VAL A 45 -13.08 10.11 12.15
N ILE A 46 -13.12 11.14 11.31
CA ILE A 46 -12.04 12.13 11.17
C ILE A 46 -12.36 13.30 12.10
N THR A 47 -11.47 13.57 13.04
CA THR A 47 -11.64 14.68 14.00
C THR A 47 -10.81 15.89 13.58
N ASP A 48 -11.26 17.10 13.94
CA ASP A 48 -10.51 18.33 13.64
C ASP A 48 -9.39 18.60 14.67
N LYS A 49 -9.47 17.93 15.81
CA LYS A 49 -8.49 17.97 16.90
C LYS A 49 -8.46 16.63 17.63
N ILE A 50 -7.36 16.35 18.29
CA ILE A 50 -7.25 15.17 19.17
C ILE A 50 -8.14 15.40 20.40
N GLU A 51 -9.01 14.45 20.68
CA GLU A 51 -9.95 14.45 21.81
C GLU A 51 -9.58 13.33 22.79
N GLU A 52 -9.29 13.64 24.04
CA GLU A 52 -8.84 12.67 25.07
C GLU A 52 -9.80 11.51 25.31
N LYS A 53 -11.08 11.68 24.95
CA LYS A 53 -12.10 10.63 25.15
C LYS A 53 -12.25 9.66 23.98
N LEU A 54 -11.58 9.95 22.86
CA LEU A 54 -11.63 9.13 21.66
C LEU A 54 -10.37 8.28 21.52
N ASP A 55 -10.52 7.13 20.91
CA ASP A 55 -9.45 6.21 20.66
C ASP A 55 -8.90 6.43 19.24
N TYR A 56 -7.58 6.64 19.14
CA TYR A 56 -6.83 6.82 17.89
C TYR A 56 -5.79 5.72 17.75
N PRO A 57 -6.08 4.63 17.07
CA PRO A 57 -5.24 3.44 17.07
C PRO A 57 -3.81 3.68 16.56
N SER A 58 -3.60 4.64 15.66
CA SER A 58 -2.27 5.02 15.17
C SER A 58 -1.33 5.56 16.26
N HIS A 59 -1.89 6.12 17.34
CA HIS A 59 -1.09 6.70 18.43
C HIS A 59 -0.22 5.65 19.14
N ASN A 60 -0.72 4.44 19.27
CA ASN A 60 -0.01 3.32 19.87
C ASN A 60 0.56 2.37 18.81
N GLY A 61 -0.14 2.23 17.67
CA GLY A 61 0.19 1.21 16.68
C GLY A 61 0.31 -0.16 17.34
N ILE A 62 1.39 -0.86 17.04
CA ILE A 62 1.81 -2.09 17.73
C ILE A 62 3.11 -1.89 18.52
N ASP A 63 3.42 -0.63 18.84
CA ASP A 63 4.66 -0.24 19.52
C ASP A 63 5.94 -0.62 18.73
N PHE A 64 5.83 -0.64 17.39
CA PHE A 64 6.96 -0.99 16.53
C PHE A 64 8.13 -0.02 16.69
N TYR A 65 7.85 1.26 16.96
CA TYR A 65 8.86 2.28 17.20
C TYR A 65 9.89 1.86 18.25
N ASN A 66 9.45 1.24 19.35
CA ASN A 66 10.30 0.77 20.43
C ASN A 66 10.76 -0.68 20.25
N ARG A 67 10.04 -1.48 19.44
CA ARG A 67 10.23 -2.95 19.34
C ARG A 67 10.74 -3.43 17.99
N TYR A 68 11.06 -2.56 17.06
CA TYR A 68 11.45 -2.97 15.69
C TYR A 68 12.61 -3.98 15.66
N LYS A 69 13.53 -3.94 16.64
CA LYS A 69 14.64 -4.90 16.72
C LYS A 69 14.16 -6.32 17.03
N GLU A 70 13.18 -6.45 17.93
CA GLU A 70 12.54 -7.71 18.26
C GLU A 70 11.78 -8.26 17.04
N ASP A 71 11.00 -7.40 16.39
CA ASP A 71 10.18 -7.77 15.24
C ASP A 71 11.05 -8.15 14.01
N ILE A 72 12.13 -7.41 13.74
CA ILE A 72 13.08 -7.74 12.68
C ILE A 72 13.81 -9.07 12.96
N ALA A 73 14.11 -9.39 14.21
CA ALA A 73 14.68 -10.69 14.55
C ALA A 73 13.73 -11.85 14.20
N LEU A 74 12.41 -11.67 14.38
CA LEU A 74 11.40 -12.64 13.95
C LEU A 74 11.29 -12.74 12.42
N PHE A 75 11.37 -11.62 11.71
CA PHE A 75 11.41 -11.62 10.24
C PHE A 75 12.65 -12.34 9.71
N LYS A 76 13.79 -12.10 10.32
CA LYS A 76 15.05 -12.82 10.02
C LYS A 76 14.90 -14.32 10.25
N GLU A 77 14.30 -14.72 11.37
CA GLU A 77 14.06 -16.15 11.66
C GLU A 77 13.14 -16.80 10.61
N MET A 78 12.16 -16.06 10.10
CA MET A 78 11.27 -16.51 9.01
C MET A 78 12.00 -16.61 7.66
N GLY A 79 13.16 -15.97 7.53
CA GLY A 79 13.98 -16.00 6.33
C GLY A 79 13.75 -14.84 5.36
N PHE A 80 13.17 -13.74 5.81
CA PHE A 80 12.97 -12.56 4.96
C PHE A 80 14.26 -12.11 4.31
N SER A 81 14.20 -11.85 3.02
CA SER A 81 15.26 -11.20 2.25
C SER A 81 14.98 -9.73 1.95
N ALA A 82 13.73 -9.27 2.14
CA ALA A 82 13.36 -7.87 2.03
C ALA A 82 12.21 -7.51 2.98
N LEU A 83 12.18 -6.24 3.42
CA LEU A 83 11.05 -5.65 4.13
C LEU A 83 10.74 -4.28 3.53
N ARG A 84 9.48 -4.08 3.13
CA ARG A 84 9.00 -2.75 2.74
C ARG A 84 8.49 -2.03 3.97
N ILE A 85 9.02 -0.83 4.19
CA ILE A 85 8.63 0.10 5.25
C ILE A 85 8.16 1.42 4.63
N SER A 86 7.39 2.22 5.35
CA SER A 86 7.20 3.63 5.01
C SER A 86 7.92 4.55 5.99
N ILE A 87 8.25 5.75 5.54
CA ILE A 87 8.78 6.82 6.38
C ILE A 87 7.68 7.83 6.59
N ASP A 88 7.32 8.05 7.86
CA ASP A 88 6.35 9.09 8.22
C ASP A 88 6.95 10.49 7.97
N TRP A 89 6.39 11.20 6.99
CA TRP A 89 6.84 12.55 6.62
C TRP A 89 6.85 13.49 7.81
N SER A 90 5.84 13.44 8.68
CA SER A 90 5.75 14.32 9.85
C SER A 90 6.80 14.00 10.93
N ARG A 91 7.44 12.83 10.87
CA ARG A 91 8.57 12.50 11.73
C ARG A 91 9.87 13.15 11.26
N ILE A 92 9.98 13.39 9.94
CA ILE A 92 11.15 14.02 9.31
C ILE A 92 10.99 15.55 9.25
N PHE A 93 9.82 16.04 8.87
CA PHE A 93 9.44 17.44 8.86
C PHE A 93 8.13 17.59 9.61
N PRO A 94 8.15 17.93 10.91
CA PRO A 94 6.97 17.94 11.79
C PRO A 94 5.79 18.77 11.26
N ASN A 95 6.06 19.89 10.59
CA ASN A 95 5.05 20.71 9.93
C ASN A 95 4.95 20.46 8.42
N GLY A 96 5.85 19.66 7.86
CA GLY A 96 5.94 19.36 6.43
C GLY A 96 6.63 20.44 5.59
N ASP A 97 6.62 21.69 6.06
CA ASP A 97 7.26 22.86 5.42
C ASP A 97 8.39 23.47 6.26
N ASP A 98 8.85 22.78 7.29
CA ASP A 98 9.96 23.19 8.14
C ASP A 98 11.22 23.46 7.29
N GLU A 99 12.05 24.40 7.74
CA GLU A 99 13.31 24.72 7.06
C GLU A 99 14.31 23.57 7.16
N ASN A 100 14.46 23.00 8.36
CA ASN A 100 15.39 21.93 8.68
C ASN A 100 14.64 20.65 9.07
N PRO A 101 15.20 19.46 8.78
CA PRO A 101 14.60 18.22 9.19
C PRO A 101 14.76 17.98 10.69
N ASN A 102 13.89 17.16 11.25
CA ASN A 102 13.98 16.65 12.61
C ASN A 102 15.00 15.50 12.68
N GLU A 103 16.17 15.77 13.20
CA GLU A 103 17.25 14.80 13.29
C GLU A 103 16.94 13.59 14.21
N LEU A 104 16.01 13.73 15.17
CA LEU A 104 15.60 12.59 15.99
C LEU A 104 14.78 11.59 15.15
N GLY A 105 13.87 12.07 14.30
CA GLY A 105 13.13 11.22 13.37
C GLY A 105 14.03 10.55 12.36
N ILE A 106 15.02 11.27 11.80
CA ILE A 106 16.02 10.69 10.90
C ILE A 106 16.79 9.57 11.60
N LYS A 107 17.25 9.80 12.83
CA LYS A 107 18.01 8.82 13.63
C LYS A 107 17.20 7.55 13.90
N TYR A 108 15.90 7.67 14.11
CA TYR A 108 15.03 6.51 14.27
C TYR A 108 15.04 5.63 13.00
N TYR A 109 14.81 6.22 11.83
CA TYR A 109 14.83 5.46 10.57
C TYR A 109 16.22 4.98 10.20
N GLU A 110 17.27 5.69 10.55
CA GLU A 110 18.65 5.19 10.40
C GLU A 110 18.85 3.90 11.19
N GLY A 111 18.45 3.87 12.47
CA GLY A 111 18.54 2.68 13.31
C GLY A 111 17.67 1.52 12.79
N LEU A 112 16.50 1.79 12.26
CA LEU A 112 15.63 0.79 11.64
C LEU A 112 16.26 0.19 10.38
N ILE A 113 16.73 1.03 9.45
CA ILE A 113 17.37 0.62 8.21
C ILE A 113 18.65 -0.17 8.50
N ASP A 114 19.50 0.31 9.42
CA ASP A 114 20.72 -0.39 9.82
C ASP A 114 20.41 -1.77 10.39
N THR A 115 19.38 -1.88 11.23
CA THR A 115 18.96 -3.18 11.78
C THR A 115 18.48 -4.15 10.69
N LEU A 116 17.79 -3.68 9.66
CA LEU A 116 17.42 -4.51 8.51
C LEU A 116 18.67 -5.04 7.78
N ILE A 117 19.61 -4.15 7.46
CA ILE A 117 20.85 -4.49 6.75
C ILE A 117 21.70 -5.48 7.56
N GLU A 118 21.86 -5.25 8.86
CA GLU A 118 22.59 -6.15 9.78
C GLU A 118 21.98 -7.56 9.80
N ASN A 119 20.68 -7.67 9.55
CA ASN A 119 19.97 -8.93 9.44
C ASN A 119 19.90 -9.50 8.01
N ASN A 120 20.60 -8.90 7.03
CA ASN A 120 20.55 -9.23 5.61
C ASN A 120 19.15 -9.16 5.02
N ILE A 121 18.35 -8.18 5.44
CA ILE A 121 17.03 -7.87 4.91
C ILE A 121 17.13 -6.57 4.12
N GLU A 122 16.88 -6.62 2.81
CA GLU A 122 16.89 -5.44 1.93
C GLU A 122 15.79 -4.46 2.32
N PRO A 123 16.10 -3.21 2.66
CA PRO A 123 15.08 -2.20 2.91
C PRO A 123 14.48 -1.69 1.60
N ILE A 124 13.15 -1.75 1.47
CA ILE A 124 12.39 -1.12 0.40
C ILE A 124 11.60 0.02 1.02
N VAL A 125 11.93 1.25 0.67
CA VAL A 125 11.43 2.44 1.37
C VAL A 125 10.35 3.14 0.59
N THR A 126 9.16 3.23 1.18
CA THR A 126 8.03 4.03 0.69
C THR A 126 8.08 5.41 1.32
N LEU A 127 8.15 6.44 0.46
CA LEU A 127 8.24 7.83 0.89
C LEU A 127 6.90 8.41 1.35
N TYR A 128 5.78 7.86 0.87
CA TYR A 128 4.45 8.29 1.27
C TYR A 128 3.48 7.10 1.33
N HIS A 129 3.01 6.80 2.53
CA HIS A 129 2.01 5.78 2.78
C HIS A 129 0.95 6.31 3.76
N PHE A 130 0.35 7.48 3.37
CA PHE A 130 -0.74 8.15 4.09
C PHE A 130 -0.32 8.97 5.32
N GLU A 131 0.96 9.33 5.44
CA GLU A 131 1.48 10.12 6.56
C GLU A 131 1.72 11.60 6.17
N LEU A 132 0.69 12.28 5.62
CA LEU A 132 0.77 13.70 5.31
C LEU A 132 0.78 14.55 6.60
N PRO A 133 1.76 15.44 6.82
CA PRO A 133 1.75 16.36 7.95
C PRO A 133 0.48 17.22 7.97
N MET A 134 -0.23 17.25 9.10
CA MET A 134 -1.53 17.92 9.22
C MET A 134 -1.45 19.43 8.93
N ASN A 135 -0.34 20.08 9.26
CA ASN A 135 -0.12 21.47 8.92
C ASN A 135 -0.21 21.77 7.41
N LEU A 136 0.20 20.82 6.55
CA LEU A 136 0.11 20.99 5.09
C LEU A 136 -1.35 20.98 4.61
N VAL A 137 -2.22 20.24 5.30
CA VAL A 137 -3.66 20.25 5.01
C VAL A 137 -4.24 21.64 5.38
N HIS A 138 -3.98 22.12 6.59
CA HIS A 138 -4.52 23.40 7.08
C HIS A 138 -3.98 24.61 6.31
N LYS A 139 -2.68 24.62 6.02
CA LYS A 139 -2.02 25.80 5.42
C LYS A 139 -2.16 25.88 3.91
N TYR A 140 -2.16 24.74 3.23
CA TYR A 140 -2.09 24.69 1.76
C TYR A 140 -3.30 24.01 1.10
N GLY A 141 -4.20 23.38 1.86
CA GLY A 141 -5.32 22.62 1.29
C GLY A 141 -4.89 21.29 0.67
N SER A 142 -3.83 20.69 1.21
CA SER A 142 -3.34 19.38 0.80
C SER A 142 -2.89 19.28 -0.67
N TRP A 143 -2.92 18.10 -1.25
CA TRP A 143 -2.49 17.79 -2.62
C TRP A 143 -3.27 18.50 -3.73
N ASN A 144 -4.39 19.18 -3.40
CA ASN A 144 -5.06 20.08 -4.34
C ASN A 144 -4.17 21.27 -4.74
N ASN A 145 -3.17 21.62 -3.92
CA ASN A 145 -2.24 22.72 -4.14
C ASN A 145 -0.90 22.22 -4.69
N ARG A 146 -0.48 22.76 -5.82
CA ARG A 146 0.82 22.42 -6.46
C ARG A 146 2.04 22.65 -5.56
N LYS A 147 1.92 23.52 -4.54
CA LYS A 147 3.00 23.75 -3.55
C LYS A 147 3.45 22.47 -2.85
N LEU A 148 2.55 21.50 -2.68
CA LEU A 148 2.92 20.22 -2.09
C LEU A 148 3.94 19.42 -2.92
N ILE A 149 3.99 19.64 -4.24
CA ILE A 149 5.00 19.01 -5.10
C ILE A 149 6.40 19.42 -4.64
N ASP A 150 6.64 20.71 -4.43
CA ASP A 150 7.94 21.23 -4.00
C ASP A 150 8.30 20.76 -2.59
N LEU A 151 7.32 20.75 -1.67
CA LEU A 151 7.52 20.31 -0.29
C LEU A 151 7.82 18.80 -0.22
N TYR A 152 7.12 18.01 -1.02
CA TYR A 152 7.36 16.57 -1.13
C TYR A 152 8.73 16.27 -1.76
N LEU A 153 9.14 17.05 -2.76
CA LEU A 153 10.50 16.94 -3.33
C LEU A 153 11.57 17.24 -2.29
N LYS A 154 11.40 18.30 -1.49
CA LYS A 154 12.32 18.64 -0.40
C LYS A 154 12.44 17.52 0.62
N TYR A 155 11.30 16.98 1.06
CA TYR A 155 11.24 15.84 1.97
C TYR A 155 11.92 14.62 1.38
N SER A 156 11.55 14.23 0.16
CA SER A 156 12.10 13.07 -0.53
C SER A 156 13.60 13.21 -0.77
N GLU A 157 14.08 14.38 -1.17
CA GLU A 157 15.52 14.65 -1.34
C GLU A 157 16.29 14.47 -0.04
N THR A 158 15.75 14.98 1.07
CA THR A 158 16.38 14.86 2.39
C THR A 158 16.51 13.39 2.79
N VAL A 159 15.43 12.61 2.64
CA VAL A 159 15.41 11.18 3.00
C VAL A 159 16.33 10.37 2.09
N ILE A 160 16.24 10.56 0.76
CA ILE A 160 17.05 9.81 -0.19
C ILE A 160 18.54 10.09 0.03
N ARG A 161 18.94 11.37 0.17
CA ARG A 161 20.35 11.71 0.42
C ARG A 161 20.89 11.15 1.74
N ARG A 162 20.04 11.07 2.77
CA ARG A 162 20.44 10.55 4.08
C ARG A 162 20.69 9.04 4.05
N PHE A 163 19.98 8.29 3.21
CA PHE A 163 20.01 6.83 3.19
C PHE A 163 20.49 6.24 1.85
N ASP A 164 21.06 7.05 0.97
CA ASP A 164 21.48 6.69 -0.38
C ASP A 164 22.54 5.56 -0.45
N ASP A 165 23.38 5.47 0.56
CA ASP A 165 24.38 4.40 0.69
C ASP A 165 23.82 3.08 1.25
N LYS A 166 22.58 3.10 1.75
CA LYS A 166 21.91 1.99 2.46
C LYS A 166 20.69 1.45 1.75
N VAL A 167 19.96 2.30 1.03
CA VAL A 167 18.68 1.97 0.39
C VAL A 167 18.79 2.09 -1.12
N LYS A 168 18.47 1.00 -1.81
CA LYS A 168 18.47 0.94 -3.27
C LYS A 168 17.08 1.08 -3.89
N TYR A 169 16.05 0.56 -3.21
CA TYR A 169 14.69 0.49 -3.73
C TYR A 169 13.79 1.52 -3.04
N TRP A 170 13.28 2.46 -3.84
CA TRP A 170 12.42 3.55 -3.39
C TRP A 170 11.03 3.46 -4.02
N VAL A 171 10.02 3.71 -3.23
CA VAL A 171 8.63 3.80 -3.67
C VAL A 171 8.13 5.20 -3.40
N THR A 172 7.63 5.87 -4.43
CA THR A 172 7.20 7.27 -4.30
C THR A 172 5.89 7.41 -3.53
N PHE A 173 4.86 6.66 -3.90
CA PHE A 173 3.55 6.67 -3.27
C PHE A 173 2.99 5.27 -3.12
N ASN A 174 2.14 5.10 -2.10
CA ASN A 174 1.25 3.95 -1.97
C ASN A 174 -0.15 4.31 -2.46
N GLU A 175 -0.69 3.53 -3.39
CA GLU A 175 -2.10 3.49 -3.82
C GLU A 175 -2.75 4.84 -4.17
N MET A 176 -2.00 5.80 -4.65
CA MET A 176 -2.56 7.09 -5.04
C MET A 176 -3.55 6.99 -6.22
N ASN A 177 -3.55 5.86 -6.93
CA ASN A 177 -4.40 5.60 -8.09
C ASN A 177 -5.89 5.41 -7.75
N HIS A 178 -6.22 5.18 -6.49
CA HIS A 178 -7.61 5.05 -6.07
C HIS A 178 -8.37 6.39 -6.01
N ILE A 179 -7.71 7.55 -6.16
CA ILE A 179 -8.40 8.84 -6.28
C ILE A 179 -8.75 9.09 -7.75
N ASP A 180 -9.98 8.72 -8.13
CA ASP A 180 -10.53 9.04 -9.45
C ASP A 180 -11.60 10.14 -9.35
N PRO A 181 -11.52 11.19 -10.20
CA PRO A 181 -12.47 12.31 -10.17
C PRO A 181 -13.91 11.92 -10.50
N GLN A 182 -14.13 10.81 -11.19
CA GLN A 182 -15.46 10.37 -11.66
C GLN A 182 -16.12 9.36 -10.71
N THR A 183 -15.44 8.98 -9.62
CA THR A 183 -15.94 8.02 -8.64
C THR A 183 -16.41 8.73 -7.38
N GLU A 184 -17.51 8.28 -6.80
CA GLU A 184 -17.89 8.69 -5.44
C GLU A 184 -16.98 8.00 -4.42
N HIS A 185 -16.49 8.79 -3.46
CA HIS A 185 -15.60 8.33 -2.40
C HIS A 185 -16.22 8.55 -1.03
N SER A 186 -15.79 7.79 -0.04
CA SER A 186 -16.03 8.09 1.37
C SER A 186 -15.00 9.09 1.90
N ASP A 187 -15.39 9.84 2.94
CA ASP A 187 -14.48 10.81 3.59
C ASP A 187 -13.19 10.15 4.06
N ILE A 188 -13.31 9.00 4.71
CA ILE A 188 -12.13 8.30 5.25
C ILE A 188 -11.14 7.90 4.15
N PHE A 189 -11.65 7.55 2.96
CA PHE A 189 -10.82 7.08 1.87
C PHE A 189 -10.00 8.21 1.23
N THR A 190 -10.64 9.34 0.89
CA THR A 190 -9.92 10.50 0.33
C THR A 190 -9.06 11.18 1.38
N TYR A 191 -9.47 11.14 2.65
CA TYR A 191 -8.67 11.69 3.74
C TYR A 191 -7.41 10.87 3.98
N MET A 192 -7.50 9.55 4.01
CA MET A 192 -6.35 8.67 4.17
C MET A 192 -5.30 8.90 3.08
N ILE A 193 -5.71 9.02 1.82
CA ILE A 193 -4.77 9.19 0.70
C ILE A 193 -4.26 10.63 0.61
N ALA A 194 -5.13 11.61 0.78
CA ALA A 194 -4.82 13.00 0.47
C ALA A 194 -5.14 14.02 1.56
N GLY A 195 -5.60 13.61 2.75
CA GLY A 195 -5.95 14.53 3.84
C GLY A 195 -7.16 15.42 3.55
N ILE A 196 -8.08 14.99 2.68
CA ILE A 196 -9.26 15.77 2.25
C ILE A 196 -10.52 14.97 2.51
N LYS A 197 -11.49 15.54 3.23
CA LYS A 197 -12.81 14.95 3.41
C LYS A 197 -13.65 15.17 2.15
N TYR A 198 -14.10 14.09 1.52
CA TYR A 198 -14.84 14.13 0.26
C TYR A 198 -16.14 14.93 0.35
N SER A 199 -16.85 14.82 1.48
CA SER A 199 -18.10 15.55 1.74
C SER A 199 -17.92 17.07 1.81
N GLU A 200 -16.72 17.57 2.18
CA GLU A 200 -16.40 18.98 2.31
C GLU A 200 -15.90 19.63 1.01
N ILE A 201 -15.69 18.85 -0.05
CA ILE A 201 -15.20 19.36 -1.33
C ILE A 201 -16.36 20.02 -2.11
N GLU A 202 -16.24 21.30 -2.42
CA GLU A 202 -17.23 22.05 -3.24
C GLU A 202 -17.24 21.55 -4.69
N ASN A 203 -16.08 21.54 -5.35
CA ASN A 203 -15.93 21.03 -6.71
C ASN A 203 -15.13 19.71 -6.71
N LYS A 204 -15.82 18.61 -6.42
CA LYS A 204 -15.21 17.28 -6.23
C LYS A 204 -14.35 16.85 -7.42
N VAL A 205 -14.90 16.98 -8.61
CA VAL A 205 -14.26 16.50 -9.85
C VAL A 205 -12.97 17.26 -10.13
N GLN A 206 -12.99 18.59 -10.02
CA GLN A 206 -11.81 19.42 -10.23
C GLN A 206 -10.74 19.19 -9.15
N THR A 207 -11.17 19.13 -7.88
CA THR A 207 -10.24 18.93 -6.75
C THR A 207 -9.54 17.58 -6.85
N LEU A 208 -10.28 16.51 -7.09
CA LEU A 208 -9.67 15.16 -7.20
C LEU A 208 -8.78 15.04 -8.44
N ALA A 209 -9.13 15.71 -9.55
CA ALA A 209 -8.26 15.77 -10.72
C ALA A 209 -6.93 16.49 -10.42
N ASN A 210 -6.97 17.61 -9.68
CA ASN A 210 -5.76 18.30 -9.22
C ASN A 210 -4.92 17.40 -8.30
N VAL A 211 -5.54 16.75 -7.32
CA VAL A 211 -4.87 15.81 -6.39
C VAL A 211 -4.17 14.72 -7.17
N GLY A 212 -4.89 14.00 -8.03
CA GLY A 212 -4.35 12.90 -8.82
C GLY A 212 -3.20 13.35 -9.73
N TYR A 213 -3.33 14.50 -10.40
CA TYR A 213 -2.28 15.07 -11.24
C TYR A 213 -1.05 15.47 -10.44
N ASN A 214 -1.23 16.20 -9.32
CA ASN A 214 -0.13 16.71 -8.50
C ASN A 214 0.67 15.57 -7.85
N MET A 215 -0.01 14.54 -7.33
CA MET A 215 0.67 13.36 -6.78
C MET A 215 1.45 12.60 -7.88
N THR A 216 0.84 12.41 -9.06
CA THR A 216 1.51 11.76 -10.19
C THR A 216 2.76 12.52 -10.62
N LEU A 217 2.64 13.86 -10.75
CA LEU A 217 3.76 14.73 -11.11
C LEU A 217 4.85 14.72 -10.03
N ALA A 218 4.48 14.79 -8.76
CA ALA A 218 5.43 14.69 -7.65
C ALA A 218 6.20 13.37 -7.69
N GLY A 219 5.52 12.25 -7.94
CA GLY A 219 6.13 10.93 -8.05
C GLY A 219 7.18 10.84 -9.16
N VAL A 220 6.88 11.32 -10.36
CA VAL A 220 7.87 11.31 -11.46
C VAL A 220 9.02 12.27 -11.21
N LYS A 221 8.79 13.42 -10.57
CA LYS A 221 9.88 14.34 -10.17
C LYS A 221 10.80 13.69 -9.13
N VAL A 222 10.28 12.96 -8.16
CA VAL A 222 11.06 12.20 -7.17
C VAL A 222 11.83 11.06 -7.84
N ALA A 223 11.22 10.34 -8.78
CA ALA A 223 11.92 9.28 -9.51
C ALA A 223 13.12 9.80 -10.33
N LYS A 224 12.98 10.98 -10.94
CA LYS A 224 14.11 11.67 -11.58
C LYS A 224 15.16 12.06 -10.56
N LEU A 225 14.78 12.74 -9.48
CA LEU A 225 15.67 13.23 -8.42
C LEU A 225 16.48 12.08 -7.79
N ALA A 226 15.86 10.97 -7.47
CA ALA A 226 16.52 9.82 -6.89
C ALA A 226 17.66 9.28 -7.77
N ARG A 227 17.44 9.24 -9.09
CA ARG A 227 18.49 8.83 -10.06
C ARG A 227 19.58 9.88 -10.24
N GLU A 228 19.25 11.16 -10.08
CA GLU A 228 20.25 12.24 -10.07
C GLU A 228 21.15 12.20 -8.83
N ILE A 229 20.60 11.77 -7.68
CA ILE A 229 21.37 11.56 -6.46
C ILE A 229 22.27 10.33 -6.62
N ASN A 230 21.73 9.20 -7.06
CA ASN A 230 22.49 7.99 -7.31
C ASN A 230 21.87 7.17 -8.45
N THR A 231 22.66 6.90 -9.47
CA THR A 231 22.20 6.14 -10.66
C THR A 231 21.84 4.67 -10.35
N ASN A 232 22.25 4.14 -9.20
CA ASN A 232 21.90 2.78 -8.75
C ASN A 232 20.50 2.72 -8.11
N ASN A 233 19.92 3.85 -7.73
CA ASN A 233 18.58 3.91 -7.18
C ASN A 233 17.55 3.35 -8.17
N LYS A 234 16.67 2.49 -7.66
CA LYS A 234 15.54 1.91 -8.37
C LYS A 234 14.26 2.49 -7.79
N VAL A 235 13.49 3.17 -8.62
CA VAL A 235 12.31 3.91 -8.16
C VAL A 235 11.05 3.33 -8.78
N GLY A 236 10.12 2.92 -7.92
CA GLY A 236 8.78 2.48 -8.29
C GLY A 236 7.70 3.36 -7.68
N CYS A 237 6.48 3.03 -8.02
CA CYS A 237 5.27 3.50 -7.35
C CYS A 237 4.38 2.29 -7.11
N VAL A 238 3.67 2.27 -5.98
CA VAL A 238 2.77 1.18 -5.64
C VAL A 238 1.35 1.55 -6.02
N PHE A 239 0.69 0.64 -6.73
CA PHE A 239 -0.68 0.76 -7.20
C PHE A 239 -1.53 -0.37 -6.66
N GLY A 240 -2.68 -0.03 -6.08
CA GLY A 240 -3.71 -1.00 -5.75
C GLY A 240 -4.49 -1.35 -7.02
N LEU A 241 -4.42 -2.59 -7.44
CA LEU A 241 -5.08 -3.05 -8.66
C LEU A 241 -5.99 -4.24 -8.35
N ASN A 242 -7.28 -3.99 -8.44
CA ASN A 242 -8.33 -4.97 -8.26
C ASN A 242 -9.04 -5.15 -9.59
N PRO A 243 -8.78 -6.21 -10.36
CA PRO A 243 -9.35 -6.36 -11.69
C PRO A 243 -10.88 -6.42 -11.63
N ILE A 244 -11.51 -5.65 -12.52
CA ILE A 244 -12.95 -5.61 -12.67
C ILE A 244 -13.32 -6.44 -13.89
N TYR A 245 -13.98 -7.59 -13.64
CA TYR A 245 -14.42 -8.48 -14.70
C TYR A 245 -15.72 -7.99 -15.35
N PRO A 246 -15.98 -8.34 -16.62
CA PRO A 246 -17.27 -8.07 -17.23
C PRO A 246 -18.37 -8.92 -16.56
N TYR A 247 -19.57 -8.35 -16.40
CA TYR A 247 -20.73 -9.04 -15.84
C TYR A 247 -21.07 -10.34 -16.61
N ASN A 248 -20.91 -10.29 -17.92
CA ASN A 248 -21.03 -11.44 -18.83
C ASN A 248 -20.32 -11.12 -20.16
N CYS A 249 -20.39 -12.03 -21.12
CA CYS A 249 -19.77 -11.87 -22.44
C CYS A 249 -20.51 -10.92 -23.40
N ASN A 250 -21.54 -10.21 -22.99
CA ASN A 250 -22.17 -9.16 -23.80
C ASN A 250 -21.13 -8.07 -24.11
N PRO A 251 -20.92 -7.71 -25.40
CA PRO A 251 -19.90 -6.72 -25.79
C PRO A 251 -19.99 -5.39 -25.03
N SER A 252 -21.21 -4.92 -24.68
CA SER A 252 -21.39 -3.71 -23.88
C SER A 252 -20.85 -3.88 -22.46
N ASN A 253 -21.05 -5.03 -21.82
CA ASN A 253 -20.52 -5.31 -20.47
C ASN A 253 -18.99 -5.50 -20.49
N VAL A 254 -18.46 -6.10 -21.56
CA VAL A 254 -17.00 -6.20 -21.76
C VAL A 254 -16.38 -4.80 -21.91
N LEU A 255 -16.99 -3.92 -22.71
CA LEU A 255 -16.52 -2.54 -22.85
C LEU A 255 -16.64 -1.76 -21.53
N ASN A 256 -17.72 -1.93 -20.79
CA ASN A 256 -17.89 -1.27 -19.49
C ASN A 256 -16.78 -1.70 -18.52
N ALA A 257 -16.50 -3.01 -18.37
CA ALA A 257 -15.44 -3.49 -17.50
C ALA A 257 -14.06 -2.96 -17.91
N PHE A 258 -13.78 -2.86 -19.22
CA PHE A 258 -12.56 -2.25 -19.73
C PHE A 258 -12.43 -0.78 -19.30
N LEU A 259 -13.49 0.01 -19.45
CA LEU A 259 -13.52 1.43 -19.08
C LEU A 259 -13.48 1.63 -17.54
N ASP A 260 -14.10 0.72 -16.77
CA ASP A 260 -14.04 0.75 -15.31
C ASP A 260 -12.60 0.51 -14.82
N ASN A 261 -11.86 -0.44 -15.43
CA ASN A 261 -10.46 -0.67 -15.10
C ASN A 261 -9.56 0.53 -15.48
N ASP A 262 -9.84 1.27 -16.56
CA ASP A 262 -9.02 2.42 -16.99
C ASP A 262 -8.89 3.50 -15.91
N ARG A 263 -9.82 3.59 -14.96
CA ARG A 263 -9.79 4.55 -13.85
C ARG A 263 -8.56 4.37 -12.97
N ASP A 264 -8.16 3.11 -12.72
CA ASP A 264 -7.01 2.79 -11.87
C ASP A 264 -5.68 2.86 -12.64
N TYR A 265 -5.71 2.90 -13.98
CA TYR A 265 -4.52 2.78 -14.81
C TYR A 265 -3.93 4.09 -15.32
N TYR A 266 -4.65 5.23 -15.31
CA TYR A 266 -4.15 6.46 -15.95
C TYR A 266 -2.86 7.00 -15.32
N GLN A 267 -2.68 6.85 -14.00
CA GLN A 267 -1.47 7.27 -13.31
C GLN A 267 -0.30 6.34 -13.62
N ILE A 268 -0.55 5.03 -13.71
CA ILE A 268 0.46 4.06 -14.14
C ILE A 268 0.89 4.38 -15.57
N ASP A 269 -0.08 4.62 -16.47
CA ASP A 269 0.20 5.05 -17.85
C ASP A 269 1.08 6.29 -17.89
N ALA A 270 0.79 7.29 -17.05
CA ALA A 270 1.56 8.52 -16.97
C ALA A 270 3.02 8.27 -16.54
N MET A 271 3.20 7.52 -15.46
CA MET A 271 4.51 7.29 -14.84
C MET A 271 5.37 6.30 -15.63
N CYS A 272 4.77 5.29 -16.26
CA CYS A 272 5.51 4.30 -17.05
C CYS A 272 5.80 4.79 -18.48
N ASN A 273 4.83 5.45 -19.13
CA ASN A 273 5.00 5.90 -20.52
C ASN A 273 5.66 7.29 -20.64
N GLY A 274 5.86 8.00 -19.53
CA GLY A 274 6.54 9.29 -19.50
C GLY A 274 5.73 10.44 -20.09
N LYS A 275 4.40 10.34 -20.03
CA LYS A 275 3.46 11.39 -20.43
C LYS A 275 2.10 11.16 -19.80
N PHE A 276 1.44 12.23 -19.40
CA PHE A 276 0.07 12.12 -18.94
C PHE A 276 -0.86 11.64 -20.08
N PRO A 277 -1.77 10.65 -19.84
CA PRO A 277 -2.47 9.98 -20.94
C PRO A 277 -3.44 10.93 -21.65
N GLN A 278 -3.45 10.91 -22.99
CA GLN A 278 -4.29 11.78 -23.80
C GLN A 278 -5.80 11.49 -23.62
N TYR A 279 -6.15 10.23 -23.36
CA TYR A 279 -7.56 9.88 -23.11
C TYR A 279 -8.08 10.53 -21.83
N LYS A 280 -7.23 10.62 -20.76
CA LYS A 280 -7.61 11.26 -19.50
C LYS A 280 -7.69 12.78 -19.63
N LEU A 281 -6.79 13.41 -20.38
CA LEU A 281 -6.88 14.84 -20.69
C LEU A 281 -8.14 15.19 -21.47
N LYS A 282 -8.54 14.35 -22.44
CA LYS A 282 -9.80 14.53 -23.19
C LYS A 282 -11.04 14.30 -22.32
N GLU A 283 -10.98 13.34 -21.39
CA GLU A 283 -12.02 13.14 -20.40
C GLU A 283 -12.16 14.38 -19.51
N TYR A 284 -11.06 14.95 -19.05
CA TYR A 284 -11.06 16.19 -18.28
C TYR A 284 -11.68 17.35 -19.06
N GLU A 285 -11.23 17.57 -20.29
CA GLU A 285 -11.80 18.60 -21.19
C GLU A 285 -13.33 18.44 -21.35
N LYS A 286 -13.79 17.21 -21.61
CA LYS A 286 -15.24 16.91 -21.75
C LYS A 286 -16.03 17.21 -20.49
N ASN A 287 -15.43 17.07 -19.32
CA ASN A 287 -16.06 17.30 -18.02
C ASN A 287 -15.78 18.71 -17.46
N ASN A 288 -15.23 19.63 -18.28
CA ASN A 288 -14.85 20.99 -17.90
C ASN A 288 -13.83 21.03 -16.73
N ILE A 289 -12.95 20.04 -16.65
CA ILE A 289 -11.84 19.99 -15.71
C ILE A 289 -10.63 20.63 -16.35
N THR A 290 -10.01 21.59 -15.66
CA THR A 290 -8.80 22.26 -16.11
C THR A 290 -7.60 21.82 -15.29
N ILE A 291 -6.60 21.22 -15.92
CA ILE A 291 -5.30 20.91 -15.32
C ILE A 291 -4.23 21.76 -15.97
N GLU A 292 -3.46 22.46 -15.15
CA GLU A 292 -2.28 23.19 -15.61
C GLU A 292 -1.16 22.18 -15.93
N VAL A 293 -0.82 22.06 -17.21
CA VAL A 293 0.26 21.19 -17.70
C VAL A 293 1.32 22.05 -18.35
N THR A 294 2.41 22.30 -17.64
CA THR A 294 3.55 23.11 -18.15
C THR A 294 4.50 22.27 -19.01
N ASP A 295 5.39 22.93 -19.77
CA ASP A 295 6.43 22.21 -20.50
C ASP A 295 7.47 21.57 -19.57
N GLU A 296 7.67 22.15 -18.37
CA GLU A 296 8.47 21.55 -17.32
C GLU A 296 7.83 20.24 -16.80
N ASP A 297 6.52 20.22 -16.62
CA ASP A 297 5.79 19.01 -16.22
C ASP A 297 5.94 17.91 -17.28
N LYS A 298 5.78 18.23 -18.56
CA LYS A 298 5.97 17.28 -19.66
C LYS A 298 7.39 16.70 -19.66
N LYS A 299 8.39 17.55 -19.41
CA LYS A 299 9.79 17.12 -19.27
C LYS A 299 9.97 16.19 -18.07
N ALA A 300 9.38 16.53 -16.90
CA ALA A 300 9.45 15.71 -15.69
C ALA A 300 8.85 14.32 -15.93
N PHE A 301 7.68 14.20 -16.57
CA PHE A 301 7.10 12.91 -16.94
C PHE A 301 8.05 12.07 -17.81
N LYS A 302 8.64 12.68 -18.83
CA LYS A 302 9.56 12.00 -19.76
C LYS A 302 10.80 11.46 -19.06
N GLU A 303 11.38 12.23 -18.13
CA GLU A 303 12.64 11.94 -17.46
C GLU A 303 12.45 11.12 -16.16
N GLY A 304 11.26 11.16 -15.56
CA GLY A 304 10.92 10.53 -14.28
C GLY A 304 10.19 9.20 -14.38
N LYS A 305 10.36 8.44 -15.47
CA LYS A 305 9.73 7.12 -15.62
C LYS A 305 10.14 6.16 -14.49
N LEU A 306 9.24 5.25 -14.14
CA LEU A 306 9.51 4.23 -13.14
C LEU A 306 10.51 3.19 -13.63
N ASP A 307 11.25 2.58 -12.68
CA ASP A 307 12.13 1.44 -12.92
C ASP A 307 11.41 0.10 -12.69
N PHE A 308 10.38 0.08 -11.84
CA PHE A 308 9.54 -1.07 -11.56
C PHE A 308 8.13 -0.64 -11.14
N ILE A 309 7.18 -1.57 -11.20
CA ILE A 309 5.80 -1.36 -10.73
C ILE A 309 5.62 -2.13 -9.42
N GLY A 310 5.20 -1.44 -8.35
CA GLY A 310 4.72 -2.05 -7.13
C GLY A 310 3.23 -2.41 -7.29
N LEU A 311 2.87 -3.63 -6.95
CA LEU A 311 1.50 -4.13 -7.03
C LEU A 311 0.97 -4.49 -5.66
N ASN A 312 -0.11 -3.84 -5.24
CA ASN A 312 -0.98 -4.31 -4.16
C ASN A 312 -2.17 -5.04 -4.78
N TYR A 313 -2.38 -6.29 -4.38
CA TYR A 313 -3.45 -7.13 -4.87
C TYR A 313 -4.18 -7.84 -3.72
N TYR A 314 -5.48 -7.67 -3.62
CA TYR A 314 -6.26 -8.29 -2.56
C TYR A 314 -7.48 -9.07 -3.06
N PHE A 315 -8.21 -8.57 -4.05
CA PHE A 315 -9.46 -9.14 -4.54
C PHE A 315 -9.76 -8.72 -5.98
N SER A 316 -10.85 -9.20 -6.52
CA SER A 316 -11.44 -8.76 -7.79
C SER A 316 -12.92 -8.41 -7.60
N SER A 317 -13.48 -7.73 -8.59
CA SER A 317 -14.90 -7.40 -8.62
C SER A 317 -15.49 -7.59 -10.02
N VAL A 318 -16.78 -7.36 -10.17
CA VAL A 318 -17.50 -7.43 -11.46
C VAL A 318 -18.11 -6.07 -11.76
N SER A 319 -17.97 -5.60 -13.00
CA SER A 319 -18.57 -4.35 -13.47
C SER A 319 -20.09 -4.39 -13.35
N THR A 320 -20.67 -3.34 -12.78
CA THR A 320 -22.13 -3.23 -12.62
C THR A 320 -22.77 -2.88 -13.96
N PRO A 321 -23.64 -3.73 -14.53
CA PRO A 321 -24.37 -3.37 -15.75
C PRO A 321 -25.32 -2.21 -15.45
N LYS A 322 -25.49 -1.29 -16.39
CA LYS A 322 -26.38 -0.12 -16.25
C LYS A 322 -27.83 -0.48 -15.92
N GLU A 323 -28.21 -1.70 -16.26
CA GLU A 323 -29.58 -2.23 -16.12
C GLU A 323 -29.81 -2.91 -14.76
N ASN A 324 -28.78 -3.14 -13.97
CA ASN A 324 -28.88 -3.92 -12.73
C ASN A 324 -28.08 -3.28 -11.59
N LEU A 325 -28.66 -2.23 -11.00
CA LEU A 325 -28.05 -1.48 -9.88
C LEU A 325 -28.32 -2.12 -8.50
N SER A 326 -28.97 -3.28 -8.43
CA SER A 326 -29.48 -3.90 -7.20
C SER A 326 -28.58 -5.01 -6.61
N GLY A 327 -27.40 -5.25 -7.18
CA GLY A 327 -26.45 -6.23 -6.61
C GLY A 327 -25.69 -5.69 -5.39
N ASP A 328 -25.21 -6.59 -4.52
CA ASP A 328 -24.33 -6.23 -3.40
C ASP A 328 -23.06 -5.57 -3.94
N LYS A 329 -22.83 -4.33 -3.55
CA LYS A 329 -21.67 -3.56 -4.02
C LYS A 329 -20.41 -4.00 -3.29
N SER A 330 -19.33 -4.15 -4.04
CA SER A 330 -17.98 -4.28 -3.47
C SER A 330 -17.57 -2.97 -2.78
N LEU A 331 -16.71 -3.07 -1.76
CA LEU A 331 -16.18 -1.93 -1.01
C LEU A 331 -15.54 -0.85 -1.90
N PHE A 332 -14.92 -1.26 -3.00
CA PHE A 332 -14.22 -0.38 -3.97
C PHE A 332 -14.99 -0.24 -5.31
N GLY A 333 -16.29 -0.48 -5.31
CA GLY A 333 -17.14 -0.42 -6.51
C GLY A 333 -17.31 -1.77 -7.20
N GLY A 334 -18.25 -1.82 -8.18
CA GLY A 334 -18.66 -3.06 -8.82
C GLY A 334 -19.56 -3.92 -7.92
N ILE A 335 -19.86 -5.12 -8.38
CA ILE A 335 -20.63 -6.13 -7.65
C ILE A 335 -19.74 -7.35 -7.35
N GLN A 336 -20.22 -8.19 -6.44
CA GLN A 336 -19.53 -9.42 -6.08
C GLN A 336 -19.54 -10.42 -7.25
N ASN A 337 -18.42 -11.14 -7.40
CA ASN A 337 -18.32 -12.20 -8.39
C ASN A 337 -19.03 -13.47 -7.85
N PRO A 338 -20.09 -13.98 -8.53
CA PRO A 338 -20.85 -15.13 -8.03
C PRO A 338 -20.07 -16.46 -8.09
N TYR A 339 -18.89 -16.49 -8.72
CA TYR A 339 -18.05 -17.68 -8.85
C TYR A 339 -16.93 -17.74 -7.83
N LEU A 340 -16.81 -16.73 -6.94
CA LEU A 340 -15.73 -16.62 -5.98
C LEU A 340 -16.23 -16.64 -4.55
N GLU A 341 -15.50 -17.34 -3.70
CA GLU A 341 -15.68 -17.27 -2.25
C GLU A 341 -15.26 -15.89 -1.73
N GLN A 342 -15.82 -15.51 -0.59
CA GLN A 342 -15.52 -14.25 0.06
C GLN A 342 -14.94 -14.47 1.45
N SER A 343 -14.02 -13.60 1.82
CA SER A 343 -13.57 -13.49 3.19
C SER A 343 -14.69 -12.99 4.11
N LYS A 344 -14.50 -13.11 5.43
CA LYS A 344 -15.42 -12.51 6.43
C LYS A 344 -15.56 -10.98 6.30
N TRP A 345 -14.68 -10.35 5.56
CA TRP A 345 -14.66 -8.91 5.29
C TRP A 345 -15.23 -8.54 3.90
N GLY A 346 -15.88 -9.48 3.24
CA GLY A 346 -16.54 -9.27 1.94
C GLY A 346 -15.58 -9.15 0.75
N TRP A 347 -14.34 -9.57 0.89
CA TRP A 347 -13.36 -9.56 -0.19
C TRP A 347 -13.36 -10.88 -0.94
N ALA A 348 -13.49 -10.82 -2.26
CA ALA A 348 -13.43 -12.01 -3.11
C ALA A 348 -12.03 -12.64 -3.06
N ILE A 349 -11.97 -13.95 -2.84
CA ILE A 349 -10.71 -14.71 -2.86
C ILE A 349 -10.46 -15.15 -4.30
N ASP A 350 -9.55 -14.45 -4.99
CA ASP A 350 -9.29 -14.66 -6.41
C ASP A 350 -7.79 -14.80 -6.75
N PRO A 351 -7.22 -15.97 -6.57
CA PRO A 351 -5.82 -16.22 -6.94
C PRO A 351 -5.55 -16.05 -8.44
N ILE A 352 -6.52 -16.41 -9.30
CA ILE A 352 -6.39 -16.27 -10.77
C ILE A 352 -6.36 -14.79 -11.16
N GLY A 353 -7.09 -13.94 -10.43
CA GLY A 353 -7.06 -12.50 -10.63
C GLY A 353 -5.67 -11.90 -10.41
N LEU A 354 -4.89 -12.44 -9.47
CA LEU A 354 -3.48 -12.05 -9.32
C LEU A 354 -2.66 -12.39 -10.58
N ARG A 355 -2.77 -13.62 -11.11
CA ARG A 355 -2.07 -14.02 -12.35
C ARG A 355 -2.53 -13.17 -13.53
N PHE A 356 -3.83 -12.90 -13.63
CA PHE A 356 -4.38 -12.01 -14.66
C PHE A 356 -3.78 -10.62 -14.58
N THR A 357 -3.75 -10.00 -13.39
CA THR A 357 -3.23 -8.66 -13.17
C THR A 357 -1.73 -8.58 -13.50
N LEU A 358 -0.94 -9.55 -13.02
CA LEU A 358 0.49 -9.64 -13.33
C LEU A 358 0.76 -9.70 -14.84
N ASN A 359 0.02 -10.55 -15.56
CA ASN A 359 0.10 -10.64 -17.01
C ASN A 359 -0.29 -9.35 -17.71
N TYR A 360 -1.40 -8.73 -17.27
CA TYR A 360 -1.91 -7.51 -17.88
C TYR A 360 -0.91 -6.36 -17.77
N ILE A 361 -0.42 -6.06 -16.57
CA ILE A 361 0.50 -4.94 -16.35
C ILE A 361 1.87 -5.21 -16.97
N TYR A 362 2.40 -6.44 -16.87
CA TYR A 362 3.69 -6.76 -17.47
C TYR A 362 3.66 -6.63 -19.00
N ARG A 363 2.63 -7.17 -19.66
CA ARG A 363 2.49 -7.06 -21.12
C ARG A 363 2.27 -5.63 -21.59
N LYS A 364 1.60 -4.80 -20.77
CA LYS A 364 1.32 -3.39 -21.11
C LYS A 364 2.55 -2.51 -20.95
N TYR A 365 3.34 -2.67 -19.88
CA TYR A 365 4.39 -1.72 -19.52
C TYR A 365 5.81 -2.28 -19.71
N GLN A 366 6.01 -3.57 -19.75
CA GLN A 366 7.31 -4.24 -19.90
C GLN A 366 8.32 -3.78 -18.82
N LEU A 367 7.84 -3.55 -17.59
CA LEU A 367 8.64 -3.23 -16.43
C LEU A 367 8.59 -4.37 -15.43
N PRO A 368 9.68 -4.63 -14.67
CA PRO A 368 9.67 -5.58 -13.57
C PRO A 368 8.59 -5.24 -12.55
N ILE A 369 7.97 -6.26 -11.97
CA ILE A 369 6.90 -6.11 -10.97
C ILE A 369 7.39 -6.59 -9.61
N LEU A 370 7.11 -5.81 -8.56
CA LEU A 370 7.20 -6.23 -7.18
C LEU A 370 5.79 -6.34 -6.61
N ILE A 371 5.37 -7.51 -6.17
CA ILE A 371 4.16 -7.61 -5.36
C ILE A 371 4.48 -7.03 -4.00
N THR A 372 3.94 -5.85 -3.74
CA THR A 372 4.22 -5.08 -2.52
C THR A 372 3.22 -5.35 -1.41
N GLU A 373 2.03 -5.83 -1.76
CA GLU A 373 1.04 -6.25 -0.78
C GLU A 373 0.12 -7.33 -1.37
N ASN A 374 -0.08 -8.38 -0.60
CA ASN A 374 -1.13 -9.39 -0.74
C ASN A 374 -1.34 -10.01 0.64
N GLY A 375 -2.55 -10.35 1.00
CA GLY A 375 -2.85 -10.92 2.31
C GLY A 375 -4.35 -10.96 2.61
N LEU A 376 -4.68 -11.57 3.73
CA LEU A 376 -6.05 -11.76 4.18
C LEU A 376 -6.20 -11.33 5.63
N GLY A 377 -7.08 -10.35 5.89
CA GLY A 377 -7.49 -10.01 7.25
C GLY A 377 -8.51 -11.01 7.78
N ALA A 378 -8.29 -11.53 8.99
CA ALA A 378 -9.21 -12.44 9.64
C ALA A 378 -9.10 -12.38 11.18
N TYR A 379 -10.00 -13.07 11.87
CA TYR A 379 -9.96 -13.18 13.33
C TYR A 379 -9.08 -14.36 13.72
N ASP A 380 -8.06 -14.10 14.54
CA ASP A 380 -7.22 -15.11 15.16
C ASP A 380 -7.37 -15.07 16.68
N LYS A 381 -7.18 -16.19 17.32
CA LYS A 381 -7.16 -16.31 18.79
C LYS A 381 -6.04 -17.24 19.25
N ILE A 382 -5.58 -17.01 20.45
CA ILE A 382 -4.67 -17.92 21.13
C ILE A 382 -5.54 -19.06 21.71
N GLU A 383 -5.24 -20.31 21.34
CA GLU A 383 -5.91 -21.50 21.87
C GLU A 383 -5.43 -21.82 23.32
N GLU A 384 -6.09 -22.76 24.01
CA GLU A 384 -5.75 -23.12 25.39
C GLU A 384 -4.32 -23.66 25.55
N ASP A 385 -3.80 -24.31 24.51
CA ASP A 385 -2.42 -24.81 24.46
C ASP A 385 -1.38 -23.76 24.06
N GLY A 386 -1.79 -22.52 23.79
CA GLY A 386 -0.95 -21.42 23.38
C GLY A 386 -0.67 -21.35 21.88
N THR A 387 -1.23 -22.26 21.08
CA THR A 387 -1.12 -22.22 19.62
C THR A 387 -2.06 -21.21 18.99
N ILE A 388 -1.74 -20.77 17.76
CA ILE A 388 -2.61 -19.90 16.95
C ILE A 388 -2.73 -20.53 15.58
N ASN A 389 -3.90 -21.14 15.32
CA ASN A 389 -4.18 -21.86 14.10
C ASN A 389 -4.81 -20.94 13.06
N ASP A 390 -4.07 -20.66 11.98
CA ASP A 390 -4.50 -19.81 10.88
C ASP A 390 -4.36 -20.52 9.51
N ASP A 391 -4.84 -21.76 9.44
CA ASP A 391 -4.81 -22.61 8.22
C ASP A 391 -5.46 -21.93 7.01
N TYR A 392 -6.52 -21.15 7.22
CA TYR A 392 -7.16 -20.35 6.18
C TYR A 392 -6.20 -19.36 5.52
N ARG A 393 -5.20 -18.83 6.29
CA ARG A 393 -4.16 -17.92 5.77
C ARG A 393 -3.17 -18.68 4.90
N ILE A 394 -2.76 -19.86 5.36
CA ILE A 394 -1.89 -20.78 4.60
C ILE A 394 -2.55 -21.12 3.27
N GLU A 395 -3.81 -21.50 3.28
CA GLU A 395 -4.57 -21.83 2.07
C GLU A 395 -4.70 -20.62 1.12
N TYR A 396 -5.07 -19.45 1.65
CA TYR A 396 -5.18 -18.22 0.85
C TYR A 396 -3.85 -17.87 0.18
N LEU A 397 -2.77 -17.81 0.96
CA LEU A 397 -1.45 -17.43 0.45
C LEU A 397 -0.90 -18.50 -0.50
N GLY A 398 -1.04 -19.78 -0.18
CA GLY A 398 -0.59 -20.88 -1.02
C GLY A 398 -1.24 -20.83 -2.41
N LYS A 399 -2.55 -20.59 -2.48
CA LYS A 399 -3.27 -20.42 -3.76
C LYS A 399 -2.76 -19.22 -4.55
N HIS A 400 -2.54 -18.06 -3.90
CA HIS A 400 -2.04 -16.86 -4.59
C HIS A 400 -0.60 -17.01 -5.05
N LEU A 401 0.28 -17.57 -4.22
CA LEU A 401 1.68 -17.84 -4.57
C LEU A 401 1.80 -18.85 -5.73
N SER A 402 0.92 -19.86 -5.78
CA SER A 402 0.85 -20.79 -6.91
C SER A 402 0.54 -20.07 -8.22
N GLN A 403 -0.38 -19.10 -8.21
CA GLN A 403 -0.73 -18.32 -9.40
C GLN A 403 0.36 -17.30 -9.78
N MET A 404 1.03 -16.71 -8.78
CA MET A 404 2.23 -15.91 -9.04
C MET A 404 3.34 -16.74 -9.69
N LYS A 405 3.60 -17.95 -9.19
CA LYS A 405 4.57 -18.88 -9.75
C LYS A 405 4.24 -19.21 -11.21
N SER A 406 2.98 -19.53 -11.50
CA SER A 406 2.54 -19.76 -12.88
C SER A 406 2.72 -18.53 -13.77
N ALA A 407 2.45 -17.31 -13.27
CA ALA A 407 2.71 -16.08 -14.04
C ALA A 407 4.20 -15.93 -14.41
N ILE A 408 5.11 -16.28 -13.49
CA ILE A 408 6.56 -16.21 -13.74
C ILE A 408 7.01 -17.34 -14.70
N GLU A 409 6.65 -18.58 -14.42
CA GLU A 409 7.21 -19.78 -15.07
C GLU A 409 6.56 -20.07 -16.41
N GLU A 410 5.25 -19.96 -16.51
CA GLU A 410 4.48 -20.31 -17.71
C GLU A 410 4.25 -19.08 -18.60
N ASP A 411 3.96 -17.91 -17.99
CA ASP A 411 3.58 -16.69 -18.73
C ASP A 411 4.77 -15.74 -18.97
N ASN A 412 5.96 -16.03 -18.41
CA ASN A 412 7.18 -15.25 -18.50
C ASN A 412 7.04 -13.80 -17.97
N VAL A 413 6.24 -13.60 -16.93
CA VAL A 413 6.15 -12.31 -16.23
C VAL A 413 7.42 -12.08 -15.42
N GLU A 414 8.04 -10.92 -15.56
CA GLU A 414 9.17 -10.52 -14.72
C GLU A 414 8.67 -9.98 -13.37
N CYS A 415 8.42 -10.87 -12.44
CA CYS A 415 8.15 -10.57 -11.04
C CYS A 415 9.41 -10.87 -10.23
N PHE A 416 9.91 -9.89 -9.44
CA PHE A 416 11.17 -10.02 -8.73
C PHE A 416 11.04 -10.09 -7.20
N GLY A 417 9.81 -10.10 -6.68
CA GLY A 417 9.57 -10.27 -5.25
C GLY A 417 8.09 -10.34 -4.88
N TYR A 418 7.87 -10.93 -3.71
CA TYR A 418 6.58 -11.01 -3.04
C TYR A 418 6.72 -10.57 -1.58
N LEU A 419 6.01 -9.49 -1.24
CA LEU A 419 5.99 -8.92 0.11
C LEU A 419 4.57 -9.04 0.65
N MET A 420 4.38 -9.93 1.62
CA MET A 420 3.08 -10.15 2.25
C MET A 420 2.69 -8.94 3.09
N TRP A 421 1.45 -8.48 2.96
CA TRP A 421 0.96 -7.35 3.74
C TRP A 421 0.79 -7.69 5.21
N GLY A 422 1.41 -6.86 6.06
CA GLY A 422 1.32 -7.01 7.51
C GLY A 422 1.86 -8.35 8.01
N PRO A 423 3.16 -8.67 7.84
CA PRO A 423 3.74 -9.94 8.29
C PRO A 423 3.65 -10.13 9.80
N ILE A 424 3.44 -9.06 10.52
CA ILE A 424 3.05 -8.98 11.92
C ILE A 424 1.68 -8.30 12.01
N ASP A 425 0.82 -8.72 12.94
CA ASP A 425 -0.48 -8.08 13.13
C ASP A 425 -0.29 -6.58 13.41
N LEU A 426 -1.05 -5.77 12.72
CA LEU A 426 -1.01 -4.32 12.80
C LEU A 426 -2.42 -3.72 12.75
N VAL A 427 -2.54 -2.44 13.08
CA VAL A 427 -3.81 -1.72 13.04
C VAL A 427 -4.37 -1.70 11.62
N SER A 428 -5.61 -2.12 11.45
CA SER A 428 -6.27 -2.08 10.13
C SER A 428 -6.46 -0.63 9.67
N ALA A 429 -5.97 -0.29 8.47
CA ALA A 429 -6.12 1.06 7.91
C ALA A 429 -7.59 1.46 7.72
N THR A 430 -8.43 0.53 7.26
CA THR A 430 -9.84 0.81 6.94
C THR A 430 -10.74 0.85 8.16
N THR A 431 -10.51 0.03 9.18
CA THR A 431 -11.39 -0.08 10.35
C THR A 431 -10.77 0.42 11.65
N GLY A 432 -9.45 0.54 11.72
CA GLY A 432 -8.75 0.88 12.97
C GLY A 432 -8.72 -0.26 14.00
N GLN A 433 -9.10 -1.48 13.61
CA GLN A 433 -9.18 -2.64 14.49
C GLN A 433 -7.87 -3.46 14.46
N MET A 434 -7.47 -3.95 15.62
CA MET A 434 -6.44 -4.97 15.76
C MET A 434 -6.98 -6.39 15.49
N SER A 435 -8.26 -6.63 15.75
CA SER A 435 -8.91 -7.92 15.52
C SER A 435 -8.96 -8.35 14.05
N LYS A 436 -8.80 -7.42 13.12
CA LYS A 436 -8.61 -7.71 11.68
C LYS A 436 -7.13 -8.04 11.41
N ARG A 437 -6.74 -9.26 11.74
CA ARG A 437 -5.34 -9.71 11.76
C ARG A 437 -4.86 -10.20 10.41
N TYR A 438 -3.68 -9.75 10.02
CA TYR A 438 -3.05 -10.12 8.74
C TYR A 438 -1.82 -11.01 8.91
N GLY A 439 -1.12 -10.90 10.06
CA GLY A 439 0.25 -11.34 10.23
C GLY A 439 0.46 -12.85 10.38
N PHE A 440 1.68 -13.26 10.15
CA PHE A 440 2.26 -14.52 10.60
C PHE A 440 2.61 -14.48 12.12
N ILE A 441 2.71 -13.27 12.65
CA ILE A 441 3.03 -12.98 14.03
C ILE A 441 1.84 -12.28 14.67
N TYR A 442 1.29 -12.91 15.68
CA TYR A 442 0.22 -12.34 16.49
C TYR A 442 0.79 -11.32 17.47
N VAL A 443 0.14 -10.17 17.57
CA VAL A 443 0.41 -9.17 18.60
C VAL A 443 -0.69 -9.21 19.65
N ASP A 444 -0.33 -9.40 20.90
CA ASP A 444 -1.27 -9.39 22.02
C ASP A 444 -1.73 -7.96 22.32
N LEU A 445 -2.67 -7.53 21.50
CA LEU A 445 -3.34 -6.24 21.56
C LEU A 445 -4.77 -6.41 21.04
N ASP A 446 -5.76 -5.90 21.78
CA ASP A 446 -7.16 -5.91 21.37
C ASP A 446 -7.59 -4.59 20.70
N ASP A 447 -8.87 -4.54 20.31
CA ASP A 447 -9.45 -3.36 19.67
C ASP A 447 -9.60 -2.17 20.62
N GLU A 448 -9.52 -2.35 21.93
CA GLU A 448 -9.55 -1.33 22.98
C GLU A 448 -8.15 -0.84 23.37
N GLY A 449 -7.11 -1.26 22.63
CA GLY A 449 -5.72 -0.90 22.92
C GLY A 449 -5.14 -1.58 24.15
N LYS A 450 -5.76 -2.68 24.63
CA LYS A 450 -5.32 -3.44 25.79
C LYS A 450 -4.59 -4.70 25.38
N GLY A 451 -3.52 -5.01 26.09
CA GLY A 451 -2.72 -6.20 25.88
C GLY A 451 -1.30 -6.01 26.37
N SER A 452 -0.51 -7.04 26.26
CA SER A 452 0.91 -7.03 26.68
C SER A 452 1.87 -6.59 25.58
N PHE A 453 1.39 -6.39 24.38
CA PHE A 453 2.20 -6.19 23.16
C PHE A 453 3.20 -7.32 22.88
N LYS A 454 3.04 -8.51 23.49
CA LYS A 454 3.87 -9.67 23.20
C LYS A 454 3.60 -10.20 21.78
N ARG A 455 4.65 -10.77 21.18
CA ARG A 455 4.61 -11.38 19.85
C ARG A 455 4.52 -12.91 20.02
N TYR A 456 3.61 -13.52 19.26
CA TYR A 456 3.46 -14.97 19.22
C TYR A 456 3.45 -15.43 17.78
N LYS A 457 4.18 -16.51 17.46
CA LYS A 457 4.18 -17.09 16.11
C LYS A 457 2.86 -17.82 15.89
N LYS A 458 2.26 -17.59 14.72
CA LYS A 458 1.10 -18.36 14.25
C LYS A 458 1.57 -19.59 13.47
N LYS A 459 0.69 -20.52 13.16
CA LYS A 459 1.00 -21.70 12.34
C LYS A 459 1.57 -21.32 10.98
N SER A 460 1.04 -20.27 10.37
CA SER A 460 1.52 -19.73 9.10
C SER A 460 2.96 -19.19 9.13
N PHE A 461 3.53 -18.91 10.31
CA PHE A 461 4.93 -18.45 10.42
C PHE A 461 5.90 -19.53 9.93
N ASP A 462 5.77 -20.75 10.43
CA ASP A 462 6.65 -21.86 10.04
C ASP A 462 6.38 -22.31 8.60
N TRP A 463 5.12 -22.28 8.17
CA TRP A 463 4.78 -22.55 6.77
C TRP A 463 5.46 -21.56 5.82
N TYR A 464 5.37 -20.25 6.08
CA TYR A 464 5.98 -19.25 5.19
C TYR A 464 7.51 -19.31 5.22
N LYS A 465 8.10 -19.68 6.36
CA LYS A 465 9.53 -19.99 6.47
C LYS A 465 9.96 -21.10 5.51
N GLU A 466 9.19 -22.19 5.40
CA GLU A 466 9.48 -23.26 4.44
C GLU A 466 9.23 -22.82 2.99
N VAL A 467 8.21 -21.99 2.71
CA VAL A 467 8.02 -21.37 1.38
C VAL A 467 9.28 -20.58 0.98
N ILE A 468 9.79 -19.72 1.85
CA ILE A 468 10.99 -18.92 1.57
C ILE A 468 12.22 -19.81 1.37
N LYS A 469 12.44 -20.76 2.26
CA LYS A 469 13.58 -21.67 2.23
C LYS A 469 13.61 -22.51 0.96
N SER A 470 12.45 -22.90 0.44
CA SER A 470 12.31 -23.65 -0.81
C SER A 470 12.27 -22.76 -2.05
N ASN A 471 12.41 -21.44 -1.91
CA ASN A 471 12.24 -20.46 -3.00
C ASN A 471 10.88 -20.62 -3.72
N GLY A 472 9.80 -20.88 -2.96
CA GLY A 472 8.45 -21.05 -3.51
C GLY A 472 8.17 -22.42 -4.15
N GLU A 473 9.02 -23.42 -3.96
CA GLU A 473 8.76 -24.79 -4.46
C GLU A 473 7.77 -25.54 -3.56
N VAL A 474 7.84 -25.33 -2.26
CA VAL A 474 6.94 -25.95 -1.30
C VAL A 474 5.81 -24.97 -0.97
N LEU A 475 4.67 -25.14 -1.61
CA LEU A 475 3.45 -24.35 -1.41
C LEU A 475 2.32 -25.22 -0.84
N ASP A 476 2.65 -26.37 -0.22
CA ASP A 476 1.64 -27.30 0.31
C ASP A 476 0.83 -26.60 1.40
N PHE A 477 -0.44 -26.53 1.20
CA PHE A 477 -1.43 -25.95 2.10
C PHE A 477 -2.46 -26.99 2.59
N SER A 478 -2.17 -28.29 2.42
CA SER A 478 -2.95 -29.33 3.07
C SER A 478 -2.73 -29.29 4.59
N THR A 479 -3.78 -29.57 5.33
CA THR A 479 -3.81 -29.48 6.80
C THR A 479 -2.94 -30.53 7.52
N ASP A 480 -2.21 -31.36 6.77
CA ASP A 480 -1.40 -32.48 7.27
C ASP A 480 0.11 -32.18 7.31
N ILE A 481 0.49 -30.95 7.64
CA ILE A 481 1.89 -30.68 7.99
C ILE A 481 2.13 -31.27 9.37
N VAL A 482 2.61 -32.51 9.40
CA VAL A 482 3.14 -33.14 10.61
C VAL A 482 4.36 -32.33 11.04
N VAL A 483 4.22 -31.56 12.09
CA VAL A 483 5.34 -30.89 12.76
C VAL A 483 6.20 -32.01 13.35
N GLY A 484 7.36 -32.25 12.73
CA GLY A 484 8.38 -33.14 13.22
C GLY A 484 9.33 -32.40 14.19
#